data_db7abf261978f9599e8331f0dcce4f6a
#
_entry.id   db7abf261978f9599e8331f0dcce4f6a
#
_cell.length_a   1.000
_cell.length_b   1.000
_cell.length_c   1.000
_cell.angle_alpha   90.00
_cell.angle_beta   90.00
_cell.angle_gamma   90.00
#
_symmetry.space_group_name_H-M   'P 1'
#
loop_
_entity.id
_entity.type
_entity.pdbx_description
1 polymer ?
#
loop_
_entity_poly.entity_id
_entity_poly.type
_entity_poly.pdbx_seq_one_letter_code
_entity_poly.pdbx_strand_id
1 'polypeptide(L)'
;MNLAELKEKRISELTTLAREFKIEGASGMRKQELIFALLQAQTEKNGLIYGEGVLETLPDGFGFLRAPDYNYLPGPDDIYVSPSQIRRFMLRTGDTVSGQIRPPKEGERYFALLKVEAVNFEDPDYAREKILFDNLTPLYPDERIRLETDPKNYSMRIMDLLTPIGKGQRGLIVSPPRAGKTVILQNIANSITRNHKEIVLIVLLIDERPEEVTDMQRSVKAEVVSSTFDEPAQRHVQVAEMVIEKAKRLVEHKKDVVILLDSITRLARAYNTVVPPSGKILSGGVDSNALHRPKRFFGAARNIEEGGSLTIIATALVDTGSRMDEVIFEEFKGTGNMEIHLDRKLSDKRIFPAIDINKSGTRKEELLLPEGDLNRIWILRKLLSPLNPVDAMEFLLDKMQGTASNADFLASMNR
;
A
#
# COMPACT_ATOMS: atom_id res chain seq x y z
N MET A 1 6.55 -15.28 -24.95
CA MET A 1 5.58 -14.25 -24.49
C MET A 1 5.06 -14.68 -23.15
N ASN A 2 5.00 -13.78 -22.19
CA ASN A 2 4.40 -14.09 -20.91
C ASN A 2 2.99 -13.49 -20.81
N LEU A 3 2.18 -13.96 -19.83
CA LEU A 3 0.80 -13.53 -19.65
C LEU A 3 0.72 -12.02 -19.38
N ALA A 4 1.67 -11.46 -18.60
CA ALA A 4 1.71 -10.04 -18.27
C ALA A 4 1.95 -9.17 -19.50
N GLU A 5 2.92 -9.54 -20.35
CA GLU A 5 3.19 -8.83 -21.62
C GLU A 5 1.97 -8.80 -22.56
N LEU A 6 1.21 -9.89 -22.61
CA LEU A 6 0.00 -9.95 -23.43
C LEU A 6 -1.13 -9.07 -22.88
N LYS A 7 -1.24 -8.96 -21.56
CA LYS A 7 -2.23 -8.09 -20.89
C LYS A 7 -2.02 -6.60 -21.16
N GLU A 8 -0.76 -6.16 -21.30
CA GLU A 8 -0.42 -4.76 -21.61
C GLU A 8 -0.76 -4.35 -23.04
N LYS A 9 -0.81 -5.32 -23.96
CA LYS A 9 -1.08 -5.05 -25.40
C LYS A 9 -2.53 -4.61 -25.65
N ARG A 10 -2.70 -3.75 -26.68
CA ARG A 10 -4.02 -3.35 -27.17
C ARG A 10 -4.68 -4.48 -27.93
N ILE A 11 -6.03 -4.48 -28.02
CA ILE A 11 -6.79 -5.50 -28.77
C ILE A 11 -6.31 -5.60 -30.22
N SER A 12 -6.01 -4.49 -30.88
CA SER A 12 -5.49 -4.46 -32.25
C SER A 12 -4.16 -5.20 -32.40
N GLU A 13 -3.25 -5.04 -31.45
CA GLU A 13 -1.95 -5.72 -31.42
C GLU A 13 -2.11 -7.22 -31.18
N LEU A 14 -2.99 -7.58 -30.23
CA LEU A 14 -3.33 -8.98 -29.96
C LEU A 14 -3.98 -9.66 -31.16
N THR A 15 -4.87 -8.96 -31.85
CA THR A 15 -5.50 -9.49 -33.10
C THR A 15 -4.46 -9.70 -34.20
N THR A 16 -3.48 -8.82 -34.34
CA THR A 16 -2.38 -8.98 -35.29
C THR A 16 -1.54 -10.21 -34.96
N LEU A 17 -1.13 -10.35 -33.70
CA LEU A 17 -0.43 -11.53 -33.21
C LEU A 17 -1.24 -12.82 -33.42
N ALA A 18 -2.54 -12.79 -33.12
CA ALA A 18 -3.42 -13.95 -33.32
C ALA A 18 -3.48 -14.39 -34.79
N ARG A 19 -3.42 -13.47 -35.76
CA ARG A 19 -3.32 -13.78 -37.20
C ARG A 19 -1.97 -14.41 -37.53
N GLU A 20 -0.86 -13.94 -36.96
CA GLU A 20 0.47 -14.54 -37.13
C GLU A 20 0.51 -16.00 -36.63
N PHE A 21 -0.21 -16.26 -35.52
CA PHE A 21 -0.40 -17.60 -34.97
C PHE A 21 -1.49 -18.42 -35.69
N LYS A 22 -2.13 -17.87 -36.74
CA LYS A 22 -3.20 -18.50 -37.49
C LYS A 22 -4.42 -18.91 -36.66
N ILE A 23 -4.78 -18.09 -35.68
CA ILE A 23 -5.94 -18.32 -34.82
C ILE A 23 -7.20 -17.91 -35.60
N GLU A 24 -8.10 -18.86 -35.81
CA GLU A 24 -9.36 -18.61 -36.49
C GLU A 24 -10.31 -17.78 -35.62
N GLY A 25 -11.06 -16.86 -36.24
CA GLY A 25 -12.07 -16.06 -35.52
C GLY A 25 -11.51 -14.94 -34.62
N ALA A 26 -10.20 -14.67 -34.67
CA ALA A 26 -9.53 -13.68 -33.78
C ALA A 26 -10.16 -12.27 -33.80
N SER A 27 -10.76 -11.84 -34.94
CA SER A 27 -11.38 -10.51 -35.07
C SER A 27 -12.68 -10.34 -34.30
N GLY A 28 -13.32 -11.44 -33.88
CA GLY A 28 -14.56 -11.43 -33.07
C GLY A 28 -14.34 -11.68 -31.59
N MET A 29 -13.11 -12.00 -31.17
CA MET A 29 -12.79 -12.37 -29.81
C MET A 29 -12.63 -11.14 -28.92
N ARG A 30 -13.04 -11.24 -27.64
CA ARG A 30 -12.75 -10.27 -26.60
C ARG A 30 -11.26 -10.31 -26.25
N LYS A 31 -10.72 -9.24 -25.66
CA LYS A 31 -9.30 -9.14 -25.27
C LYS A 31 -8.80 -10.38 -24.50
N GLN A 32 -9.60 -10.86 -23.59
CA GLN A 32 -9.30 -12.00 -22.74
C GLN A 32 -9.25 -13.32 -23.55
N GLU A 33 -10.24 -13.53 -24.42
CA GLU A 33 -10.31 -14.70 -25.33
C GLU A 33 -9.11 -14.73 -26.27
N LEU A 34 -8.69 -13.56 -26.81
CA LEU A 34 -7.49 -13.44 -27.64
C LEU A 34 -6.21 -13.81 -26.89
N ILE A 35 -6.07 -13.36 -25.65
CA ILE A 35 -4.92 -13.70 -24.80
C ILE A 35 -4.87 -15.22 -24.57
N PHE A 36 -5.99 -15.84 -24.21
CA PHE A 36 -6.07 -17.28 -24.01
C PHE A 36 -5.74 -18.06 -25.28
N ALA A 37 -6.31 -17.68 -26.42
CA ALA A 37 -6.05 -18.34 -27.70
C ALA A 37 -4.58 -18.21 -28.12
N LEU A 38 -3.95 -17.06 -27.90
CA LEU A 38 -2.52 -16.85 -28.15
C LEU A 38 -1.64 -17.72 -27.25
N LEU A 39 -1.95 -17.82 -25.97
CA LEU A 39 -1.21 -18.67 -25.04
C LEU A 39 -1.36 -20.15 -25.38
N GLN A 40 -2.56 -20.58 -25.80
CA GLN A 40 -2.80 -21.94 -26.26
C GLN A 40 -1.99 -22.25 -27.51
N ALA A 41 -2.06 -21.39 -28.52
CA ALA A 41 -1.32 -21.56 -29.79
C ALA A 41 0.21 -21.55 -29.56
N GLN A 42 0.69 -20.77 -28.61
CA GLN A 42 2.10 -20.77 -28.22
C GLN A 42 2.51 -22.08 -27.55
N THR A 43 1.64 -22.65 -26.72
CA THR A 43 1.87 -23.96 -26.06
C THR A 43 1.92 -25.09 -27.08
N GLU A 44 1.03 -25.08 -28.06
CA GLU A 44 1.00 -26.07 -29.15
C GLU A 44 2.29 -26.04 -29.97
N LYS A 45 2.95 -24.89 -30.09
CA LYS A 45 4.27 -24.73 -30.74
C LYS A 45 5.47 -25.04 -29.82
N ASN A 46 5.25 -25.68 -28.64
CA ASN A 46 6.26 -25.95 -27.64
C ASN A 46 6.94 -24.68 -27.07
N GLY A 47 6.27 -23.53 -27.09
CA GLY A 47 6.72 -22.33 -26.42
C GLY A 47 6.50 -22.43 -24.90
N LEU A 48 7.41 -21.84 -24.13
CA LEU A 48 7.24 -21.71 -22.68
C LEU A 48 6.23 -20.60 -22.40
N ILE A 49 5.19 -20.91 -21.62
CA ILE A 49 4.23 -19.92 -21.09
C ILE A 49 4.63 -19.62 -19.66
N TYR A 50 4.85 -18.34 -19.37
CA TYR A 50 5.08 -17.87 -18.01
C TYR A 50 3.85 -17.13 -17.48
N GLY A 51 3.53 -17.41 -16.21
CA GLY A 51 2.51 -16.68 -15.47
C GLY A 51 3.06 -16.26 -14.11
N GLU A 52 2.49 -15.20 -13.58
CA GLU A 52 2.82 -14.65 -12.27
C GLU A 52 1.53 -14.23 -11.55
N GLY A 53 1.52 -14.33 -10.24
CA GLY A 53 0.43 -13.84 -9.41
C GLY A 53 0.75 -13.99 -7.93
N VAL A 54 -0.12 -13.45 -7.09
CA VAL A 54 -0.02 -13.56 -5.65
C VAL A 54 -0.86 -14.74 -5.17
N LEU A 55 -0.23 -15.65 -4.44
CA LEU A 55 -0.87 -16.87 -3.98
C LEU A 55 -1.93 -16.58 -2.91
N GLU A 56 -3.12 -17.11 -3.10
CA GLU A 56 -4.13 -17.33 -2.06
C GLU A 56 -4.28 -18.83 -1.84
N THR A 57 -3.96 -19.32 -0.64
CA THR A 57 -4.17 -20.71 -0.26
C THR A 57 -5.58 -20.90 0.28
N LEU A 58 -6.23 -21.97 -0.14
CA LEU A 58 -7.59 -22.34 0.32
C LEU A 58 -7.55 -23.43 1.39
N PRO A 59 -8.61 -23.58 2.19
CA PRO A 59 -8.66 -24.56 3.27
C PRO A 59 -8.39 -26.00 2.82
N ASP A 60 -8.75 -26.35 1.58
CA ASP A 60 -8.54 -27.68 1.00
C ASP A 60 -7.05 -27.96 0.63
N GLY A 61 -6.17 -27.01 0.88
CA GLY A 61 -4.72 -27.14 0.70
C GLY A 61 -4.20 -26.85 -0.69
N PHE A 62 -5.03 -26.55 -1.67
CA PHE A 62 -4.63 -25.98 -2.95
C PHE A 62 -4.73 -24.43 -2.92
N GLY A 63 -4.31 -23.77 -3.99
CA GLY A 63 -4.39 -22.31 -4.07
C GLY A 63 -4.52 -21.79 -5.48
N PHE A 64 -4.66 -20.48 -5.59
CA PHE A 64 -4.67 -19.76 -6.85
C PHE A 64 -3.69 -18.59 -6.80
N LEU A 65 -3.00 -18.35 -7.91
CA LEU A 65 -2.28 -17.10 -8.11
C LEU A 65 -3.27 -16.06 -8.61
N ARG A 66 -3.49 -15.04 -7.79
CA ARG A 66 -4.40 -13.93 -8.05
C ARG A 66 -3.70 -12.81 -8.80
N ALA A 67 -4.38 -12.23 -9.77
CA ALA A 67 -3.84 -11.14 -10.56
C ALA A 67 -4.08 -9.76 -9.88
N PRO A 68 -3.11 -8.83 -9.95
CA PRO A 68 -3.28 -7.46 -9.45
C PRO A 68 -4.40 -6.70 -10.20
N ASP A 69 -4.66 -7.02 -11.47
CA ASP A 69 -5.72 -6.41 -12.28
C ASP A 69 -7.13 -6.63 -11.71
N TYR A 70 -7.31 -7.66 -10.88
CA TYR A 70 -8.55 -7.95 -10.17
C TYR A 70 -8.46 -7.63 -8.67
N ASN A 71 -7.50 -6.79 -8.28
CA ASN A 71 -7.24 -6.44 -6.88
C ASN A 71 -7.07 -7.68 -5.98
N TYR A 72 -6.43 -8.74 -6.52
CA TYR A 72 -6.22 -10.03 -5.86
C TYR A 72 -7.50 -10.79 -5.49
N LEU A 73 -8.63 -10.39 -6.01
CA LEU A 73 -9.90 -11.13 -5.88
C LEU A 73 -9.97 -12.27 -6.90
N PRO A 74 -10.82 -13.29 -6.67
CA PRO A 74 -11.03 -14.36 -7.63
C PRO A 74 -11.40 -13.82 -9.01
N GLY A 75 -10.69 -14.28 -10.02
CA GLY A 75 -10.86 -13.84 -11.41
C GLY A 75 -10.70 -14.99 -12.41
N PRO A 76 -11.08 -14.75 -13.67
CA PRO A 76 -11.01 -15.78 -14.72
C PRO A 76 -9.58 -16.13 -15.13
N ASP A 77 -8.61 -15.27 -14.83
CA ASP A 77 -7.20 -15.45 -15.16
C ASP A 77 -6.40 -16.11 -14.02
N ASP A 78 -7.07 -16.58 -12.98
CA ASP A 78 -6.42 -17.22 -11.87
C ASP A 78 -5.68 -18.50 -12.30
N ILE A 79 -4.51 -18.71 -11.72
CA ILE A 79 -3.67 -19.87 -12.02
C ILE A 79 -3.72 -20.84 -10.83
N TYR A 80 -4.17 -22.06 -11.08
CA TYR A 80 -4.24 -23.10 -10.06
C TYR A 80 -2.86 -23.54 -9.61
N VAL A 81 -2.68 -23.69 -8.29
CA VAL A 81 -1.47 -24.19 -7.65
C VAL A 81 -1.82 -25.44 -6.82
N SER A 82 -1.14 -26.54 -7.11
CA SER A 82 -1.43 -27.81 -6.46
C SER A 82 -0.94 -27.85 -5.00
N PRO A 83 -1.57 -28.69 -4.14
CA PRO A 83 -1.11 -28.89 -2.77
C PRO A 83 0.33 -29.40 -2.67
N SER A 84 0.77 -30.18 -3.65
CA SER A 84 2.15 -30.69 -3.70
C SER A 84 3.19 -29.59 -3.90
N GLN A 85 2.89 -28.61 -4.76
CA GLN A 85 3.76 -27.45 -4.99
C GLN A 85 3.78 -26.51 -3.75
N ILE A 86 2.62 -26.28 -3.15
CA ILE A 86 2.51 -25.47 -1.93
C ILE A 86 3.37 -26.08 -0.81
N ARG A 87 3.26 -27.40 -0.59
CA ARG A 87 4.08 -28.08 0.42
C ARG A 87 5.55 -28.12 0.07
N ARG A 88 5.89 -28.41 -1.19
CA ARG A 88 7.29 -28.55 -1.63
C ARG A 88 8.10 -27.27 -1.40
N PHE A 89 7.52 -26.11 -1.73
CA PHE A 89 8.18 -24.81 -1.63
C PHE A 89 7.77 -24.01 -0.39
N MET A 90 6.99 -24.61 0.53
CA MET A 90 6.48 -23.99 1.74
C MET A 90 5.78 -22.65 1.44
N LEU A 91 5.02 -22.61 0.35
CA LEU A 91 4.30 -21.43 -0.10
C LEU A 91 3.19 -21.06 0.87
N ARG A 92 2.93 -19.77 1.00
CA ARG A 92 1.91 -19.21 1.87
C ARG A 92 1.11 -18.14 1.11
N THR A 93 -0.08 -17.85 1.61
CA THR A 93 -0.87 -16.71 1.12
C THR A 93 -0.02 -15.44 1.17
N GLY A 94 -0.04 -14.68 0.07
CA GLY A 94 0.75 -13.47 -0.11
C GLY A 94 2.06 -13.66 -0.86
N ASP A 95 2.57 -14.91 -1.03
CA ASP A 95 3.76 -15.14 -1.85
C ASP A 95 3.48 -14.77 -3.32
N THR A 96 4.34 -13.95 -3.91
CA THR A 96 4.34 -13.70 -5.36
C THR A 96 5.08 -14.86 -6.02
N VAL A 97 4.36 -15.64 -6.81
CA VAL A 97 4.91 -16.84 -7.46
C VAL A 97 4.88 -16.65 -8.96
N SER A 98 6.00 -16.90 -9.61
CA SER A 98 6.10 -16.93 -11.07
C SER A 98 6.67 -18.26 -11.54
N GLY A 99 6.26 -18.67 -12.74
CA GLY A 99 6.73 -19.92 -13.31
C GLY A 99 6.04 -20.33 -14.59
N GLN A 100 6.28 -21.57 -14.97
CA GLN A 100 5.69 -22.16 -16.16
C GLN A 100 4.26 -22.59 -15.88
N ILE A 101 3.35 -22.18 -16.76
CA ILE A 101 1.93 -22.52 -16.69
C ILE A 101 1.50 -23.28 -17.94
N ARG A 102 0.42 -24.03 -17.84
CA ARG A 102 -0.25 -24.65 -18.98
C ARG A 102 -1.72 -24.19 -19.08
N PRO A 103 -2.30 -24.18 -20.28
CA PRO A 103 -3.71 -23.92 -20.44
C PRO A 103 -4.57 -25.01 -19.77
N PRO A 104 -5.84 -24.70 -19.49
CA PRO A 104 -6.78 -25.69 -18.99
C PRO A 104 -6.95 -26.85 -19.97
N LYS A 105 -7.00 -28.08 -19.45
CA LYS A 105 -7.38 -29.29 -20.20
C LYS A 105 -8.90 -29.37 -20.33
N GLU A 106 -9.35 -30.31 -21.12
CA GLU A 106 -10.79 -30.60 -21.25
C GLU A 106 -11.41 -30.87 -19.86
N GLY A 107 -12.44 -30.10 -19.51
CA GLY A 107 -13.09 -30.15 -18.20
C GLY A 107 -12.43 -29.28 -17.10
N GLU A 108 -11.27 -28.71 -17.32
CA GLU A 108 -10.64 -27.74 -16.42
C GLU A 108 -11.05 -26.30 -16.77
N ARG A 109 -11.12 -25.44 -15.73
CA ARG A 109 -11.54 -24.03 -15.88
C ARG A 109 -10.37 -23.06 -15.87
N TYR A 110 -9.28 -23.42 -15.19
CA TYR A 110 -8.16 -22.51 -14.91
C TYR A 110 -6.86 -22.99 -15.53
N PHE A 111 -5.97 -22.05 -15.79
CA PHE A 111 -4.56 -22.38 -16.02
C PHE A 111 -3.98 -23.08 -14.81
N ALA A 112 -2.97 -23.89 -15.00
CA ALA A 112 -2.31 -24.62 -13.93
C ALA A 112 -0.80 -24.33 -13.93
N LEU A 113 -0.25 -24.07 -12.75
CA LEU A 113 1.19 -23.93 -12.56
C LEU A 113 1.85 -25.29 -12.70
N LEU A 114 2.79 -25.41 -13.65
CA LEU A 114 3.58 -26.63 -13.90
C LEU A 114 4.87 -26.64 -13.07
N LYS A 115 5.59 -25.52 -13.10
CA LYS A 115 6.90 -25.40 -12.47
C LYS A 115 7.00 -24.03 -11.81
N VAL A 116 7.37 -23.99 -10.54
CA VAL A 116 7.72 -22.76 -9.84
C VAL A 116 9.15 -22.38 -10.25
N GLU A 117 9.34 -21.16 -10.73
CA GLU A 117 10.65 -20.64 -11.13
C GLU A 117 11.16 -19.54 -10.21
N ALA A 118 10.26 -18.73 -9.64
CA ALA A 118 10.63 -17.77 -8.61
C ALA A 118 9.52 -17.64 -7.57
N VAL A 119 9.92 -17.29 -6.35
CA VAL A 119 9.05 -16.94 -5.22
C VAL A 119 9.55 -15.60 -4.67
N ASN A 120 8.67 -14.59 -4.66
CA ASN A 120 9.02 -13.22 -4.26
C ASN A 120 10.27 -12.68 -4.97
N PHE A 121 10.39 -13.00 -6.27
CA PHE A 121 11.50 -12.61 -7.17
C PHE A 121 12.84 -13.26 -6.84
N GLU A 122 12.86 -14.33 -6.04
CA GLU A 122 14.05 -15.08 -5.67
C GLU A 122 13.92 -16.57 -5.99
N ASP A 123 15.02 -17.29 -5.91
CA ASP A 123 15.04 -18.74 -6.13
C ASP A 123 14.09 -19.45 -5.14
N PRO A 124 13.25 -20.39 -5.61
CA PRO A 124 12.30 -21.10 -4.75
C PRO A 124 12.92 -21.86 -3.59
N ASP A 125 14.18 -22.33 -3.70
CA ASP A 125 14.86 -23.01 -2.62
C ASP A 125 15.24 -22.04 -1.49
N TYR A 126 15.59 -20.80 -1.81
CA TYR A 126 15.81 -19.74 -0.81
C TYR A 126 14.53 -19.43 0.00
N ALA A 127 13.37 -19.46 -0.66
CA ALA A 127 12.09 -19.22 0.00
C ALA A 127 11.76 -20.23 1.13
N ARG A 128 12.39 -21.41 1.12
CA ARG A 128 12.22 -22.44 2.17
C ARG A 128 12.96 -22.14 3.46
N GLU A 129 14.03 -21.36 3.40
CA GLU A 129 14.92 -21.07 4.55
C GLU A 129 14.56 -19.75 5.24
N LYS A 130 13.56 -19.01 4.72
CA LYS A 130 13.18 -17.70 5.27
C LYS A 130 12.63 -17.79 6.70
N ILE A 131 12.95 -16.78 7.50
CA ILE A 131 12.33 -16.59 8.81
C ILE A 131 10.93 -16.01 8.60
N LEU A 132 9.94 -16.58 9.27
CA LEU A 132 8.56 -16.11 9.18
C LEU A 132 8.42 -14.71 9.80
N PHE A 133 7.58 -13.86 9.22
CA PHE A 133 7.37 -12.47 9.63
C PHE A 133 7.12 -12.31 11.14
N ASP A 134 6.31 -13.19 11.73
CA ASP A 134 5.97 -13.12 13.15
C ASP A 134 7.15 -13.45 14.09
N ASN A 135 8.19 -14.10 13.56
CA ASN A 135 9.41 -14.47 14.29
C ASN A 135 10.59 -13.50 14.05
N LEU A 136 10.40 -12.48 13.19
CA LEU A 136 11.41 -11.46 12.94
C LEU A 136 11.49 -10.48 14.12
N THR A 137 12.69 -9.98 14.41
CA THR A 137 12.97 -9.07 15.53
C THR A 137 12.59 -7.64 15.18
N PRO A 138 11.55 -7.05 15.84
CA PRO A 138 11.13 -5.69 15.53
C PRO A 138 12.05 -4.64 16.15
N LEU A 139 12.40 -3.61 15.37
CA LEU A 139 13.15 -2.43 15.80
C LEU A 139 12.32 -1.16 15.67
N TYR A 140 12.77 -0.08 16.31
CA TYR A 140 12.29 1.26 16.00
C TYR A 140 12.75 1.68 14.61
N PRO A 141 11.96 2.53 13.90
CA PRO A 141 12.42 3.17 12.68
C PRO A 141 13.69 4.00 12.94
N ASP A 142 14.79 3.70 12.25
CA ASP A 142 16.08 4.38 12.36
C ASP A 142 16.65 4.81 10.99
N GLU A 143 16.06 4.33 9.90
CA GLU A 143 16.39 4.75 8.55
C GLU A 143 15.26 5.60 7.97
N ARG A 144 15.58 6.85 7.61
CA ARG A 144 14.62 7.84 7.14
C ARG A 144 14.19 7.61 5.70
N ILE A 145 12.90 7.66 5.44
CA ILE A 145 12.31 7.78 4.10
C ILE A 145 12.18 9.27 3.76
N ARG A 146 13.06 9.77 2.91
CA ARG A 146 13.08 11.19 2.52
C ARG A 146 11.97 11.49 1.53
N LEU A 147 11.17 12.53 1.82
CA LEU A 147 10.05 12.97 1.00
C LEU A 147 10.36 14.23 0.18
N GLU A 148 11.36 14.99 0.56
CA GLU A 148 11.76 16.20 -0.15
C GLU A 148 12.21 15.89 -1.58
N THR A 149 11.57 16.51 -2.58
CA THR A 149 11.86 16.28 -4.01
C THR A 149 11.99 17.56 -4.81
N ASP A 150 11.13 18.53 -4.56
CA ASP A 150 11.04 19.80 -5.28
C ASP A 150 11.01 20.96 -4.28
N PRO A 151 11.77 22.06 -4.53
CA PRO A 151 11.77 23.24 -3.65
C PRO A 151 10.39 23.82 -3.37
N LYS A 152 9.45 23.70 -4.31
CA LYS A 152 8.09 24.21 -4.20
C LYS A 152 7.11 23.23 -3.57
N ASN A 153 7.48 21.97 -3.39
CA ASN A 153 6.63 21.00 -2.71
C ASN A 153 6.72 21.16 -1.19
N TYR A 154 6.13 22.25 -0.69
CA TYR A 154 6.15 22.57 0.74
C TYR A 154 5.54 21.48 1.61
N SER A 155 4.55 20.74 1.10
CA SER A 155 3.94 19.63 1.85
C SER A 155 4.98 18.59 2.25
N MET A 156 5.77 18.13 1.31
CA MET A 156 6.80 17.11 1.56
C MET A 156 7.98 17.65 2.35
N ARG A 157 8.36 18.91 2.11
CA ARG A 157 9.40 19.59 2.89
C ARG A 157 9.02 19.75 4.36
N ILE A 158 7.79 20.19 4.62
CA ILE A 158 7.25 20.35 6.00
C ILE A 158 7.14 19.00 6.70
N MET A 159 6.64 17.98 6.01
CA MET A 159 6.57 16.63 6.57
C MET A 159 7.97 16.09 6.92
N ASP A 160 8.93 16.27 6.06
CA ASP A 160 10.30 15.85 6.31
C ASP A 160 10.93 16.54 7.54
N LEU A 161 10.58 17.79 7.81
CA LEU A 161 11.07 18.53 8.97
C LEU A 161 10.35 18.15 10.27
N LEU A 162 9.01 18.09 10.23
CA LEU A 162 8.19 18.05 11.43
C LEU A 162 7.61 16.66 11.73
N THR A 163 7.43 15.83 10.73
CA THR A 163 6.90 14.48 10.84
C THR A 163 7.69 13.50 9.99
N PRO A 164 9.01 13.34 10.28
CA PRO A 164 9.84 12.44 9.49
C PRO A 164 9.28 11.02 9.52
N ILE A 165 9.33 10.35 8.39
CA ILE A 165 8.92 8.96 8.23
C ILE A 165 10.17 8.09 8.18
N GLY A 166 10.21 7.05 9.00
CA GLY A 166 11.25 6.02 8.94
C GLY A 166 10.74 4.70 8.38
N LYS A 167 11.65 3.87 7.89
CA LYS A 167 11.35 2.49 7.50
C LYS A 167 10.82 1.73 8.73
N GLY A 168 9.62 1.14 8.61
CA GLY A 168 8.92 0.52 9.73
C GLY A 168 7.95 1.43 10.49
N GLN A 169 7.72 2.67 10.03
CA GLN A 169 6.82 3.62 10.66
C GLN A 169 5.36 3.17 10.66
N ARG A 170 4.64 3.40 11.76
CA ARG A 170 3.17 3.31 11.85
C ARG A 170 2.61 4.72 11.92
N GLY A 171 2.27 5.30 10.77
CA GLY A 171 1.81 6.69 10.68
C GLY A 171 0.32 6.81 10.46
N LEU A 172 -0.30 7.79 11.12
CA LEU A 172 -1.68 8.20 10.89
C LEU A 172 -1.71 9.60 10.27
N ILE A 173 -2.46 9.75 9.17
CA ILE A 173 -2.86 11.04 8.62
C ILE A 173 -4.30 11.28 9.07
N VAL A 174 -4.44 12.06 10.13
CA VAL A 174 -5.75 12.39 10.73
C VAL A 174 -6.37 13.51 9.92
N SER A 175 -7.48 13.20 9.24
CA SER A 175 -8.06 14.12 8.27
C SER A 175 -9.55 14.35 8.49
N PRO A 176 -9.98 15.60 8.71
CA PRO A 176 -11.36 15.96 8.49
C PRO A 176 -11.71 15.93 7.00
N PRO A 177 -12.99 15.88 6.63
CA PRO A 177 -13.41 15.92 5.23
C PRO A 177 -12.88 17.17 4.51
N ARG A 178 -12.45 17.00 3.25
CA ARG A 178 -11.98 18.09 2.35
C ARG A 178 -10.69 18.82 2.82
N ALA A 179 -9.86 18.19 3.63
CA ALA A 179 -8.60 18.79 4.10
C ALA A 179 -7.37 18.46 3.22
N GLY A 180 -7.55 17.81 2.07
CA GLY A 180 -6.47 17.52 1.13
C GLY A 180 -5.72 16.21 1.37
N LYS A 181 -6.33 15.23 2.07
CA LYS A 181 -5.70 13.93 2.38
C LYS A 181 -5.15 13.21 1.14
N THR A 182 -5.94 13.14 0.05
CA THR A 182 -5.58 12.44 -1.19
C THR A 182 -4.35 13.05 -1.84
N VAL A 183 -4.27 14.38 -1.88
CA VAL A 183 -3.10 15.11 -2.43
C VAL A 183 -1.84 14.81 -1.61
N ILE A 184 -1.94 14.74 -0.28
CA ILE A 184 -0.80 14.39 0.57
C ILE A 184 -0.35 12.95 0.29
N LEU A 185 -1.27 11.98 0.19
CA LEU A 185 -0.93 10.60 -0.15
C LEU A 185 -0.27 10.47 -1.53
N GLN A 186 -0.78 11.17 -2.54
CA GLN A 186 -0.17 11.21 -3.88
C GLN A 186 1.25 11.79 -3.83
N ASN A 187 1.45 12.87 -3.08
CA ASN A 187 2.76 13.48 -2.90
C ASN A 187 3.74 12.55 -2.18
N ILE A 188 3.30 11.86 -1.12
CA ILE A 188 4.11 10.85 -0.42
C ILE A 188 4.50 9.73 -1.39
N ALA A 189 3.53 9.18 -2.14
CA ALA A 189 3.77 8.11 -3.10
C ALA A 189 4.80 8.53 -4.17
N ASN A 190 4.64 9.69 -4.76
CA ASN A 190 5.54 10.21 -5.78
C ASN A 190 6.94 10.50 -5.22
N SER A 191 7.03 11.00 -3.99
CA SER A 191 8.31 11.24 -3.32
C SER A 191 9.07 9.94 -3.05
N ILE A 192 8.39 8.93 -2.53
CA ILE A 192 8.97 7.60 -2.30
C ILE A 192 9.46 7.00 -3.63
N THR A 193 8.63 7.00 -4.65
CA THR A 193 9.00 6.45 -5.97
C THR A 193 10.19 7.16 -6.59
N ARG A 194 10.35 8.46 -6.36
CA ARG A 194 11.45 9.26 -6.89
C ARG A 194 12.74 9.05 -6.12
N ASN A 195 12.68 9.06 -4.79
CA ASN A 195 13.83 9.06 -3.91
C ASN A 195 14.29 7.66 -3.50
N HIS A 196 13.39 6.68 -3.47
CA HIS A 196 13.58 5.34 -2.91
C HIS A 196 13.09 4.28 -3.89
N LYS A 197 13.88 4.02 -4.92
CA LYS A 197 13.54 3.03 -5.97
C LYS A 197 13.55 1.58 -5.47
N GLU A 198 14.23 1.33 -4.37
CA GLU A 198 14.31 0.04 -3.70
C GLU A 198 13.03 -0.35 -2.95
N ILE A 199 12.22 0.64 -2.58
CA ILE A 199 11.00 0.43 -1.80
C ILE A 199 9.87 -0.11 -2.69
N VAL A 200 9.25 -1.19 -2.25
CA VAL A 200 8.00 -1.69 -2.84
C VAL A 200 6.85 -0.87 -2.28
N LEU A 201 6.24 -0.04 -3.12
CA LEU A 201 5.15 0.85 -2.73
C LEU A 201 3.79 0.28 -3.17
N ILE A 202 2.89 0.10 -2.21
CA ILE A 202 1.51 -0.34 -2.43
C ILE A 202 0.56 0.75 -1.90
N VAL A 203 -0.38 1.17 -2.74
CA VAL A 203 -1.47 2.06 -2.34
C VAL A 203 -2.74 1.23 -2.23
N LEU A 204 -3.32 1.18 -1.04
CA LEU A 204 -4.53 0.42 -0.75
C LEU A 204 -5.70 1.38 -0.49
N LEU A 205 -6.69 1.35 -1.37
CA LEU A 205 -7.88 2.19 -1.31
C LEU A 205 -9.09 1.34 -0.92
N ILE A 206 -9.68 1.61 0.24
CA ILE A 206 -10.82 0.87 0.78
C ILE A 206 -12.05 1.76 0.89
N ASP A 207 -13.14 1.35 0.25
CA ASP A 207 -14.42 2.05 0.25
C ASP A 207 -14.29 3.49 -0.29
N GLU A 208 -13.36 3.70 -1.24
CA GLU A 208 -13.19 4.97 -1.96
C GLU A 208 -14.01 4.99 -3.26
N ARG A 209 -14.14 6.18 -3.84
CA ARG A 209 -14.90 6.35 -5.08
C ARG A 209 -14.11 5.87 -6.30
N PRO A 210 -14.75 5.28 -7.32
CA PRO A 210 -14.07 4.82 -8.54
C PRO A 210 -13.24 5.90 -9.23
N GLU A 211 -13.72 7.16 -9.26
CA GLU A 211 -12.98 8.29 -9.82
C GLU A 211 -11.72 8.63 -9.02
N GLU A 212 -11.73 8.50 -7.69
CA GLU A 212 -10.54 8.71 -6.85
C GLU A 212 -9.51 7.57 -7.04
N VAL A 213 -9.97 6.34 -7.24
CA VAL A 213 -9.11 5.20 -7.60
C VAL A 213 -8.42 5.45 -8.94
N THR A 214 -9.16 5.86 -9.95
CA THR A 214 -8.62 6.16 -11.28
C THR A 214 -7.61 7.30 -11.24
N ASP A 215 -7.90 8.36 -10.46
CA ASP A 215 -6.98 9.49 -10.28
C ASP A 215 -5.69 9.04 -9.61
N MET A 216 -5.77 8.23 -8.55
CA MET A 216 -4.59 7.67 -7.90
C MET A 216 -3.76 6.81 -8.86
N GLN A 217 -4.38 5.90 -9.61
CA GLN A 217 -3.69 5.05 -10.59
C GLN A 217 -2.95 5.84 -11.67
N ARG A 218 -3.49 7.00 -12.06
CA ARG A 218 -2.87 7.88 -13.07
C ARG A 218 -1.78 8.79 -12.50
N SER A 219 -1.89 9.12 -11.21
CA SER A 219 -1.03 10.11 -10.56
C SER A 219 0.22 9.51 -9.91
N VAL A 220 0.23 8.20 -9.62
CA VAL A 220 1.35 7.55 -8.92
C VAL A 220 1.92 6.37 -9.69
N LYS A 221 3.23 6.14 -9.56
CA LYS A 221 3.92 4.96 -10.09
C LYS A 221 4.07 3.92 -8.98
N ALA A 222 2.97 3.34 -8.56
CA ALA A 222 2.91 2.34 -7.51
C ALA A 222 1.90 1.25 -7.86
N GLU A 223 1.94 0.14 -7.16
CA GLU A 223 0.86 -0.83 -7.21
C GLU A 223 -0.36 -0.25 -6.48
N VAL A 224 -1.45 0.01 -7.19
CA VAL A 224 -2.70 0.52 -6.63
C VAL A 224 -3.72 -0.61 -6.57
N VAL A 225 -4.09 -0.99 -5.36
CA VAL A 225 -5.08 -2.03 -5.07
C VAL A 225 -6.29 -1.37 -4.42
N SER A 226 -7.48 -1.70 -4.89
CA SER A 226 -8.68 -1.01 -4.42
C SER A 226 -9.87 -1.95 -4.25
N SER A 227 -10.77 -1.54 -3.36
CA SER A 227 -12.15 -2.03 -3.28
C SER A 227 -13.04 -0.82 -3.07
N THR A 228 -13.88 -0.52 -4.08
CA THR A 228 -14.68 0.69 -4.16
C THR A 228 -15.95 0.60 -3.33
N PHE A 229 -16.59 1.74 -3.06
CA PHE A 229 -17.73 1.86 -2.13
C PHE A 229 -18.97 1.04 -2.56
N ASP A 230 -19.08 0.67 -3.83
CA ASP A 230 -20.14 -0.15 -4.39
C ASP A 230 -19.95 -1.65 -4.15
N GLU A 231 -18.79 -2.04 -3.63
CA GLU A 231 -18.50 -3.44 -3.29
C GLU A 231 -18.92 -3.78 -1.84
N PRO A 232 -19.23 -5.07 -1.57
CA PRO A 232 -19.60 -5.49 -0.21
C PRO A 232 -18.41 -5.47 0.75
N ALA A 233 -18.67 -5.28 2.04
CA ALA A 233 -17.65 -5.20 3.10
C ALA A 233 -16.68 -6.42 3.13
N GLN A 234 -17.15 -7.61 2.76
CA GLN A 234 -16.32 -8.82 2.67
C GLN A 234 -15.17 -8.65 1.66
N ARG A 235 -15.42 -7.96 0.54
CA ARG A 235 -14.37 -7.69 -0.46
C ARG A 235 -13.34 -6.70 0.06
N HIS A 236 -13.76 -5.67 0.79
CA HIS A 236 -12.83 -4.73 1.44
C HIS A 236 -11.86 -5.46 2.36
N VAL A 237 -12.39 -6.37 3.18
CA VAL A 237 -11.60 -7.19 4.10
C VAL A 237 -10.65 -8.12 3.34
N GLN A 238 -11.16 -8.85 2.34
CA GLN A 238 -10.36 -9.82 1.56
C GLN A 238 -9.20 -9.13 0.83
N VAL A 239 -9.44 -7.99 0.19
CA VAL A 239 -8.40 -7.22 -0.50
C VAL A 239 -7.33 -6.75 0.49
N ALA A 240 -7.74 -6.22 1.65
CA ALA A 240 -6.80 -5.77 2.67
C ALA A 240 -5.97 -6.93 3.25
N GLU A 241 -6.58 -8.09 3.48
CA GLU A 241 -5.87 -9.29 3.95
C GLU A 241 -4.85 -9.79 2.91
N MET A 242 -5.19 -9.78 1.64
CA MET A 242 -4.24 -10.15 0.58
C MET A 242 -3.04 -9.19 0.50
N VAL A 243 -3.28 -7.88 0.60
CA VAL A 243 -2.23 -6.86 0.56
C VAL A 243 -1.29 -6.99 1.75
N ILE A 244 -1.80 -7.16 2.97
CA ILE A 244 -0.94 -7.27 4.15
C ILE A 244 -0.12 -8.58 4.14
N GLU A 245 -0.70 -9.69 3.69
CA GLU A 245 0.03 -10.94 3.58
C GLU A 245 1.13 -10.86 2.49
N LYS A 246 0.83 -10.23 1.34
CA LYS A 246 1.85 -9.95 0.33
C LYS A 246 3.00 -9.12 0.90
N ALA A 247 2.68 -8.04 1.59
CA ALA A 247 3.69 -7.17 2.21
C ALA A 247 4.58 -7.93 3.21
N LYS A 248 3.99 -8.76 4.08
CA LYS A 248 4.75 -9.60 5.00
C LYS A 248 5.67 -10.59 4.30
N ARG A 249 5.21 -11.22 3.20
CA ARG A 249 6.05 -12.15 2.41
C ARG A 249 7.25 -11.43 1.81
N LEU A 250 7.05 -10.22 1.27
CA LEU A 250 8.16 -9.41 0.73
C LEU A 250 9.17 -9.03 1.82
N VAL A 251 8.71 -8.68 3.02
CA VAL A 251 9.59 -8.37 4.16
C VAL A 251 10.38 -9.59 4.63
N GLU A 252 9.80 -10.79 4.62
CA GLU A 252 10.53 -12.04 4.87
C GLU A 252 11.71 -12.25 3.90
N HIS A 253 11.62 -11.66 2.71
CA HIS A 253 12.67 -11.59 1.69
C HIS A 253 13.50 -10.30 1.77
N LYS A 254 13.55 -9.65 2.93
CA LYS A 254 14.36 -8.46 3.23
C LYS A 254 14.05 -7.26 2.34
N LYS A 255 12.84 -7.17 1.80
CA LYS A 255 12.39 -5.99 1.04
C LYS A 255 11.83 -4.93 1.97
N ASP A 256 12.04 -3.67 1.63
CA ASP A 256 11.38 -2.55 2.27
C ASP A 256 10.05 -2.31 1.58
N VAL A 257 8.97 -2.39 2.34
CA VAL A 257 7.59 -2.25 1.82
C VAL A 257 6.92 -1.07 2.49
N VAL A 258 6.27 -0.23 1.71
CA VAL A 258 5.41 0.85 2.20
C VAL A 258 3.99 0.63 1.71
N ILE A 259 3.04 0.62 2.64
CA ILE A 259 1.60 0.62 2.35
C ILE A 259 1.05 2.01 2.69
N LEU A 260 0.45 2.66 1.70
CA LEU A 260 -0.37 3.86 1.90
C LEU A 260 -1.84 3.42 1.89
N LEU A 261 -2.51 3.50 3.05
CA LEU A 261 -3.89 3.03 3.21
C LEU A 261 -4.87 4.21 3.31
N ASP A 262 -5.80 4.29 2.41
CA ASP A 262 -6.93 5.20 2.47
C ASP A 262 -8.25 4.41 2.47
N SER A 263 -8.93 4.22 3.59
CA SER A 263 -8.63 4.66 4.95
C SER A 263 -8.76 3.51 5.97
N ILE A 264 -8.02 3.63 7.07
CA ILE A 264 -8.13 2.66 8.19
C ILE A 264 -9.52 2.73 8.84
N THR A 265 -10.15 3.89 8.85
CA THR A 265 -11.51 4.08 9.39
C THR A 265 -12.52 3.24 8.62
N ARG A 266 -12.45 3.26 7.28
CA ARG A 266 -13.36 2.50 6.43
C ARG A 266 -13.06 1.00 6.47
N LEU A 267 -11.80 0.62 6.56
CA LEU A 267 -11.39 -0.77 6.79
C LEU A 267 -11.95 -1.29 8.12
N ALA A 268 -11.86 -0.51 9.19
CA ALA A 268 -12.42 -0.87 10.49
C ALA A 268 -13.95 -1.00 10.45
N ARG A 269 -14.65 -0.14 9.71
CA ARG A 269 -16.10 -0.25 9.47
C ARG A 269 -16.45 -1.55 8.73
N ALA A 270 -15.67 -1.91 7.71
CA ALA A 270 -15.87 -3.15 6.96
C ALA A 270 -15.71 -4.38 7.87
N TYR A 271 -14.68 -4.41 8.71
CA TYR A 271 -14.53 -5.48 9.70
C TYR A 271 -15.69 -5.51 10.71
N ASN A 272 -16.19 -4.35 11.15
CA ASN A 272 -17.34 -4.28 12.05
C ASN A 272 -18.63 -4.90 11.43
N THR A 273 -18.73 -4.82 10.12
CA THR A 273 -19.85 -5.43 9.37
C THR A 273 -19.68 -6.94 9.19
N VAL A 274 -18.45 -7.41 9.00
CA VAL A 274 -18.14 -8.80 8.62
C VAL A 274 -17.95 -9.72 9.83
N VAL A 275 -17.40 -9.18 10.93
CA VAL A 275 -17.11 -9.97 12.13
C VAL A 275 -18.42 -10.43 12.80
N PRO A 276 -18.54 -11.71 13.18
CA PRO A 276 -19.69 -12.18 13.96
C PRO A 276 -19.85 -11.38 15.26
N PRO A 277 -21.07 -10.97 15.62
CA PRO A 277 -21.30 -10.15 16.80
C PRO A 277 -20.86 -10.87 18.08
N SER A 278 -20.05 -10.19 18.88
CA SER A 278 -19.56 -10.71 20.18
C SER A 278 -20.61 -10.60 21.31
N GLY A 279 -21.66 -9.85 21.07
CA GLY A 279 -22.63 -9.46 22.10
C GLY A 279 -22.17 -8.31 22.99
N LYS A 280 -20.94 -7.80 22.81
CA LYS A 280 -20.39 -6.64 23.54
C LYS A 280 -20.13 -5.50 22.57
N ILE A 281 -20.95 -4.48 22.64
CA ILE A 281 -20.86 -3.30 21.77
C ILE A 281 -20.21 -2.16 22.54
N LEU A 282 -19.14 -1.58 21.98
CA LEU A 282 -18.52 -0.34 22.43
C LEU A 282 -19.41 0.86 22.03
N SER A 283 -19.10 2.04 22.54
CA SER A 283 -19.78 3.25 22.10
C SER A 283 -19.67 3.45 20.59
N GLY A 284 -20.67 4.08 19.96
CA GLY A 284 -20.68 4.26 18.52
C GLY A 284 -21.04 3.04 17.69
N GLY A 285 -21.49 1.91 18.29
CA GLY A 285 -21.93 0.73 17.57
C GLY A 285 -20.80 -0.17 17.06
N VAL A 286 -19.60 -0.05 17.63
CA VAL A 286 -18.45 -0.89 17.31
C VAL A 286 -18.47 -2.16 18.13
N ASP A 287 -18.46 -3.34 17.49
CA ASP A 287 -18.29 -4.62 18.19
C ASP A 287 -16.89 -4.70 18.80
N SER A 288 -16.79 -5.24 20.02
CA SER A 288 -15.51 -5.35 20.74
C SER A 288 -14.42 -6.14 19.99
N ASN A 289 -14.83 -7.09 19.15
CA ASN A 289 -13.92 -7.91 18.36
C ASN A 289 -13.58 -7.30 16.99
N ALA A 290 -14.35 -6.31 16.53
CA ALA A 290 -14.22 -5.76 15.17
C ALA A 290 -12.88 -5.10 14.90
N LEU A 291 -12.29 -4.44 15.91
CA LEU A 291 -11.04 -3.69 15.76
C LEU A 291 -9.77 -4.52 15.89
N HIS A 292 -9.88 -5.78 16.31
CA HIS A 292 -8.70 -6.62 16.52
C HIS A 292 -7.90 -6.85 15.23
N ARG A 293 -8.57 -7.23 14.13
CA ARG A 293 -7.90 -7.48 12.84
C ARG A 293 -7.34 -6.19 12.20
N PRO A 294 -8.07 -5.07 12.13
CA PRO A 294 -7.51 -3.80 11.65
C PRO A 294 -6.33 -3.32 12.50
N LYS A 295 -6.36 -3.50 13.82
CA LYS A 295 -5.21 -3.19 14.70
C LYS A 295 -4.01 -4.07 14.40
N ARG A 296 -4.21 -5.37 14.13
CA ARG A 296 -3.14 -6.29 13.69
C ARG A 296 -2.58 -5.88 12.33
N PHE A 297 -3.44 -5.45 11.40
CA PHE A 297 -3.00 -4.91 10.12
C PHE A 297 -2.05 -3.72 10.32
N PHE A 298 -2.51 -2.68 11.01
CA PHE A 298 -1.72 -1.48 11.26
C PHE A 298 -0.51 -1.74 12.17
N GLY A 299 -0.67 -2.58 13.17
CA GLY A 299 0.39 -2.99 14.09
C GLY A 299 1.46 -3.90 13.47
N ALA A 300 1.25 -4.41 12.26
CA ALA A 300 2.27 -5.18 11.53
C ALA A 300 3.46 -4.31 11.10
N ALA A 301 3.28 -2.99 10.95
CA ALA A 301 4.35 -2.08 10.58
C ALA A 301 5.48 -2.09 11.62
N ARG A 302 6.70 -2.39 11.15
CA ARG A 302 7.92 -2.49 11.96
C ARG A 302 9.16 -2.44 11.09
N ASN A 303 10.24 -1.94 11.64
CA ASN A 303 11.58 -2.16 11.13
C ASN A 303 12.10 -3.51 11.65
N ILE A 304 12.98 -4.18 10.92
CA ILE A 304 13.39 -5.57 11.19
C ILE A 304 14.92 -5.65 11.30
N GLU A 305 15.43 -6.27 12.36
CA GLU A 305 16.86 -6.44 12.61
C GLU A 305 17.54 -7.31 11.55
N GLU A 306 16.85 -8.36 11.08
CA GLU A 306 17.34 -9.27 10.05
C GLU A 306 17.35 -8.67 8.64
N GLY A 307 16.80 -7.46 8.48
CA GLY A 307 16.69 -6.71 7.24
C GLY A 307 15.27 -6.69 6.68
N GLY A 308 15.00 -5.65 5.90
CA GLY A 308 13.67 -5.33 5.41
C GLY A 308 12.83 -4.56 6.41
N SER A 309 11.74 -3.97 5.94
CA SER A 309 10.83 -3.19 6.79
C SER A 309 9.42 -3.18 6.23
N LEU A 310 8.43 -3.03 7.10
CA LEU A 310 7.05 -2.75 6.73
C LEU A 310 6.63 -1.41 7.32
N THR A 311 6.41 -0.43 6.47
CA THR A 311 5.89 0.90 6.82
C THR A 311 4.43 0.99 6.42
N ILE A 312 3.56 1.47 7.31
CA ILE A 312 2.15 1.69 7.00
C ILE A 312 1.79 3.12 7.38
N ILE A 313 1.37 3.89 6.38
CA ILE A 313 0.82 5.24 6.55
C ILE A 313 -0.66 5.18 6.18
N ALA A 314 -1.52 5.32 7.17
CA ALA A 314 -2.95 5.18 7.01
C ALA A 314 -3.67 6.50 7.26
N THR A 315 -4.71 6.80 6.48
CA THR A 315 -5.61 7.92 6.78
C THR A 315 -6.65 7.50 7.80
N ALA A 316 -6.88 8.36 8.79
CA ALA A 316 -7.94 8.23 9.76
C ALA A 316 -8.91 9.40 9.61
N LEU A 317 -10.20 9.10 9.46
CA LEU A 317 -11.23 10.11 9.24
C LEU A 317 -11.76 10.62 10.59
N VAL A 318 -11.79 11.94 10.75
CA VAL A 318 -12.33 12.63 11.93
C VAL A 318 -13.31 13.70 11.51
N ASP A 319 -14.10 14.23 12.44
CA ASP A 319 -15.09 15.29 12.21
C ASP A 319 -16.11 14.91 11.10
N THR A 320 -16.42 13.64 10.97
CA THR A 320 -17.39 13.12 9.99
C THR A 320 -18.84 13.22 10.49
N GLY A 321 -19.03 13.56 11.74
CA GLY A 321 -20.34 13.47 12.43
C GLY A 321 -20.71 12.04 12.85
N SER A 322 -19.85 11.05 12.62
CA SER A 322 -20.05 9.66 13.01
C SER A 322 -19.35 9.35 14.33
N ARG A 323 -20.12 8.96 15.35
CA ARG A 323 -19.56 8.52 16.63
C ARG A 323 -18.72 7.22 16.51
N MET A 324 -19.04 6.40 15.51
CA MET A 324 -18.23 5.22 15.20
C MET A 324 -16.80 5.61 14.80
N ASP A 325 -16.66 6.64 13.95
CA ASP A 325 -15.34 7.09 13.48
C ASP A 325 -14.50 7.68 14.61
N GLU A 326 -15.13 8.39 15.54
CA GLU A 326 -14.45 8.89 16.74
C GLU A 326 -13.88 7.74 17.57
N VAL A 327 -14.67 6.70 17.82
CA VAL A 327 -14.23 5.52 18.57
C VAL A 327 -13.10 4.80 17.81
N ILE A 328 -13.23 4.60 16.52
CA ILE A 328 -12.18 3.98 15.70
C ILE A 328 -10.89 4.78 15.78
N PHE A 329 -10.97 6.11 15.63
CA PHE A 329 -9.78 6.97 15.70
C PHE A 329 -9.08 6.86 17.06
N GLU A 330 -9.80 6.98 18.16
CA GLU A 330 -9.22 6.87 19.51
C GLU A 330 -8.54 5.51 19.75
N GLU A 331 -9.10 4.44 19.20
CA GLU A 331 -8.53 3.10 19.30
C GLU A 331 -7.23 2.90 18.46
N PHE A 332 -7.07 3.63 17.37
CA PHE A 332 -5.85 3.59 16.54
C PHE A 332 -4.78 4.60 16.97
N LYS A 333 -5.16 5.73 17.57
CA LYS A 333 -4.26 6.78 18.05
C LYS A 333 -3.15 6.23 18.96
N GLY A 334 -3.49 5.29 19.85
CA GLY A 334 -2.53 4.65 20.74
C GLY A 334 -1.59 3.63 20.05
N THR A 335 -1.92 3.18 18.84
CA THR A 335 -1.16 2.16 18.09
C THR A 335 -0.08 2.79 17.20
N GLY A 336 -0.31 3.99 16.71
CA GLY A 336 0.62 4.74 15.86
C GLY A 336 1.83 5.29 16.62
N ASN A 337 2.92 5.52 15.88
CA ASN A 337 4.13 6.20 16.38
C ASN A 337 4.48 7.47 15.58
N MET A 338 3.57 7.91 14.71
CA MET A 338 3.65 9.15 13.96
C MET A 338 2.23 9.61 13.62
N GLU A 339 1.96 10.88 13.76
CA GLU A 339 0.67 11.48 13.44
C GLU A 339 0.85 12.78 12.66
N ILE A 340 0.06 12.94 11.59
CA ILE A 340 -0.11 14.19 10.85
C ILE A 340 -1.57 14.57 10.98
N HIS A 341 -1.83 15.70 11.60
CA HIS A 341 -3.18 16.24 11.75
C HIS A 341 -3.45 17.29 10.68
N LEU A 342 -4.47 17.07 9.86
CA LEU A 342 -4.96 18.08 8.93
C LEU A 342 -6.02 18.92 9.62
N ASP A 343 -6.01 20.23 9.35
CA ASP A 343 -6.94 21.20 9.94
C ASP A 343 -7.83 21.79 8.87
N ARG A 344 -9.16 21.73 9.11
CA ARG A 344 -10.15 22.26 8.20
C ARG A 344 -10.07 23.78 8.04
N LYS A 345 -9.68 24.53 9.10
CA LYS A 345 -9.56 25.99 9.06
C LYS A 345 -8.50 26.45 8.06
N LEU A 346 -7.40 25.69 7.95
CA LEU A 346 -6.37 25.95 6.94
C LEU A 346 -6.90 25.73 5.52
N SER A 347 -7.58 24.61 5.28
CA SER A 347 -8.13 24.31 3.96
C SER A 347 -9.26 25.27 3.55
N ASP A 348 -10.11 25.71 4.48
CA ASP A 348 -11.15 26.70 4.24
C ASP A 348 -10.56 28.06 3.82
N LYS A 349 -9.39 28.42 4.37
CA LYS A 349 -8.59 29.60 3.99
C LYS A 349 -7.69 29.39 2.76
N ARG A 350 -7.69 28.19 2.15
CA ARG A 350 -6.83 27.83 1.01
C ARG A 350 -5.33 27.88 1.33
N ILE A 351 -4.97 27.63 2.58
CA ILE A 351 -3.58 27.51 3.01
C ILE A 351 -3.18 26.03 2.98
N PHE A 352 -2.19 25.69 2.14
CA PHE A 352 -1.73 24.31 1.95
C PHE A 352 -0.21 24.21 2.09
N PRO A 353 0.28 23.11 2.72
CA PRO A 353 -0.48 21.98 3.27
C PRO A 353 -1.32 22.39 4.48
N ALA A 354 -2.51 21.80 4.58
CA ALA A 354 -3.43 22.08 5.69
C ALA A 354 -3.03 21.29 6.96
N ILE A 355 -1.75 21.29 7.33
CA ILE A 355 -1.19 20.53 8.46
C ILE A 355 -1.20 21.38 9.73
N ASP A 356 -1.81 20.86 10.79
CA ASP A 356 -1.67 21.42 12.14
C ASP A 356 -0.30 21.00 12.70
N ILE A 357 0.65 21.93 12.67
CA ILE A 357 2.04 21.71 13.07
C ILE A 357 2.14 21.29 14.55
N ASN A 358 1.32 21.88 15.39
CA ASN A 358 1.40 21.67 16.85
C ASN A 358 0.88 20.29 17.29
N LYS A 359 -0.06 19.71 16.52
CA LYS A 359 -0.60 18.37 16.78
C LYS A 359 0.16 17.26 16.06
N SER A 360 1.00 17.62 15.09
CA SER A 360 1.70 16.64 14.24
C SER A 360 3.11 16.35 14.75
N GLY A 361 3.55 15.10 14.67
CA GLY A 361 4.87 14.71 15.11
C GLY A 361 5.16 13.21 14.94
N THR A 362 6.43 12.86 15.06
CA THR A 362 6.94 11.48 15.02
C THR A 362 7.58 11.15 16.36
N ARG A 363 7.24 10.00 16.95
CA ARG A 363 7.91 9.49 18.15
C ARG A 363 9.29 8.98 17.79
N LYS A 364 10.27 9.21 18.65
CA LYS A 364 11.67 8.82 18.42
C LYS A 364 12.27 9.48 17.18
N GLU A 365 11.87 10.73 16.87
CA GLU A 365 12.41 11.49 15.72
C GLU A 365 13.94 11.67 15.80
N GLU A 366 14.51 11.58 17.01
CA GLU A 366 15.96 11.61 17.25
C GLU A 366 16.72 10.45 16.59
N LEU A 367 16.05 9.34 16.24
CA LEU A 367 16.65 8.24 15.48
C LEU A 367 16.67 8.49 13.97
N LEU A 368 15.84 9.43 13.49
CA LEU A 368 15.66 9.72 12.07
C LEU A 368 16.35 11.00 11.60
N LEU A 369 16.65 11.90 12.53
CA LEU A 369 17.19 13.23 12.25
C LEU A 369 18.60 13.38 12.82
N PRO A 370 19.53 13.99 12.06
CA PRO A 370 20.84 14.37 12.61
C PRO A 370 20.67 15.34 13.78
N GLU A 371 21.51 15.24 14.82
CA GLU A 371 21.44 16.03 16.04
C GLU A 371 21.40 17.55 15.77
N GLY A 372 22.20 18.04 14.84
CA GLY A 372 22.23 19.46 14.46
C GLY A 372 20.92 19.96 13.88
N ASP A 373 20.25 19.13 13.06
CA ASP A 373 18.95 19.46 12.46
C ASP A 373 17.83 19.35 13.47
N LEU A 374 17.88 18.33 14.31
CA LEU A 374 16.91 18.10 15.39
C LEU A 374 16.84 19.29 16.35
N ASN A 375 17.99 19.82 16.77
CA ASN A 375 18.05 21.00 17.65
C ASN A 375 17.39 22.23 17.01
N ARG A 376 17.62 22.47 15.72
CA ARG A 376 16.99 23.56 14.97
C ARG A 376 15.47 23.37 14.83
N ILE A 377 15.05 22.14 14.57
CA ILE A 377 13.63 21.79 14.48
C ILE A 377 12.93 22.01 15.82
N TRP A 378 13.56 21.67 16.94
CA TRP A 378 13.00 21.95 18.26
C TRP A 378 12.89 23.44 18.56
N ILE A 379 13.86 24.25 18.14
CA ILE A 379 13.77 25.72 18.22
C ILE A 379 12.59 26.22 17.39
N LEU A 380 12.47 25.72 16.14
CA LEU A 380 11.34 26.04 15.26
C LEU A 380 10.01 25.71 15.91
N ARG A 381 9.86 24.50 16.47
CA ARG A 381 8.64 24.09 17.18
C ARG A 381 8.31 25.00 18.37
N LYS A 382 9.32 25.44 19.13
CA LYS A 382 9.10 26.41 20.23
C LYS A 382 8.58 27.74 19.72
N LEU A 383 9.04 28.21 18.56
CA LEU A 383 8.57 29.45 17.94
C LEU A 383 7.13 29.33 17.44
N LEU A 384 6.76 28.18 16.90
CA LEU A 384 5.44 27.92 16.31
C LEU A 384 4.38 27.56 17.38
N SER A 385 4.78 26.98 18.51
CA SER A 385 3.88 26.46 19.54
C SER A 385 2.85 27.48 20.10
N PRO A 386 3.19 28.78 20.32
CA PRO A 386 2.20 29.75 20.82
C PRO A 386 1.23 30.23 19.72
N LEU A 387 1.50 29.95 18.46
CA LEU A 387 0.68 30.40 17.33
C LEU A 387 -0.51 29.45 17.10
N ASN A 388 -1.62 29.98 16.62
CA ASN A 388 -2.70 29.15 16.15
C ASN A 388 -2.28 28.43 14.84
N PRO A 389 -3.00 27.37 14.40
CA PRO A 389 -2.58 26.58 13.23
C PRO A 389 -2.43 27.41 11.94
N VAL A 390 -3.25 28.43 11.77
CA VAL A 390 -3.21 29.28 10.56
C VAL A 390 -1.95 30.14 10.56
N ASP A 391 -1.73 30.89 11.63
CA ASP A 391 -0.57 31.80 11.74
C ASP A 391 0.74 31.00 11.76
N ALA A 392 0.76 29.82 12.38
CA ALA A 392 1.93 28.95 12.39
C ALA A 392 2.30 28.46 10.98
N MET A 393 1.31 28.06 10.19
CA MET A 393 1.55 27.59 8.82
C MET A 393 1.93 28.74 7.89
N GLU A 394 1.25 29.89 7.96
CA GLU A 394 1.61 31.08 7.17
C GLU A 394 3.04 31.55 7.47
N PHE A 395 3.40 31.62 8.75
CA PHE A 395 4.76 31.97 9.17
C PHE A 395 5.80 30.99 8.60
N LEU A 396 5.54 29.67 8.70
CA LEU A 396 6.46 28.65 8.20
C LEU A 396 6.62 28.73 6.69
N LEU A 397 5.53 28.88 5.95
CA LEU A 397 5.55 29.02 4.48
C LEU A 397 6.31 30.26 4.04
N ASP A 398 6.09 31.41 4.71
CA ASP A 398 6.84 32.65 4.43
C ASP A 398 8.34 32.46 4.61
N LYS A 399 8.77 31.83 5.71
CA LYS A 399 10.20 31.57 5.98
C LYS A 399 10.82 30.51 5.05
N MET A 400 10.04 29.60 4.53
CA MET A 400 10.51 28.59 3.56
C MET A 400 10.58 29.14 2.13
N GLN A 401 9.88 30.22 1.83
CA GLN A 401 10.00 30.90 0.52
C GLN A 401 11.43 31.40 0.31
N GLY A 402 11.94 31.18 -0.91
CA GLY A 402 13.31 31.56 -1.27
C GLY A 402 14.38 30.56 -0.83
N THR A 403 14.04 29.47 -0.16
CA THR A 403 14.98 28.39 0.16
C THR A 403 14.81 27.21 -0.81
N ALA A 404 15.94 26.69 -1.33
CA ALA A 404 15.90 25.60 -2.30
C ALA A 404 15.69 24.23 -1.67
N SER A 405 16.05 24.07 -0.39
CA SER A 405 15.98 22.80 0.33
C SER A 405 15.69 23.02 1.82
N ASN A 406 15.39 21.91 2.52
CA ASN A 406 15.28 21.92 3.97
C ASN A 406 16.61 22.21 4.66
N ALA A 407 17.72 21.78 4.07
CA ALA A 407 19.06 22.10 4.57
C ALA A 407 19.32 23.60 4.52
N ASP A 408 18.99 24.26 3.39
CA ASP A 408 19.11 25.72 3.25
C ASP A 408 18.20 26.47 4.23
N PHE A 409 16.97 25.97 4.40
CA PHE A 409 16.03 26.54 5.36
C PHE A 409 16.57 26.47 6.79
N LEU A 410 17.03 25.31 7.24
CA LEU A 410 17.61 25.13 8.58
C LEU A 410 18.90 25.95 8.76
N ALA A 411 19.73 26.09 7.72
CA ALA A 411 20.92 26.93 7.77
C ALA A 411 20.57 28.44 7.89
N SER A 412 19.47 28.88 7.29
CA SER A 412 19.00 30.28 7.37
C SER A 412 18.52 30.69 8.77
N MET A 413 18.14 29.71 9.62
CA MET A 413 17.72 30.00 11.00
C MET A 413 18.85 30.50 11.93
N ASN A 414 20.10 30.38 11.51
CA ASN A 414 21.26 30.87 12.25
C ASN A 414 21.66 32.33 11.86
N ARG A 415 20.91 32.94 10.94
CA ARG A 415 21.12 34.34 10.51
C ARG A 415 20.00 35.22 11.04
#